data_f59160be6f354d913591975728c7b24d
#
_entry.id   f59160be6f354d913591975728c7b24d
#
_cell.length_a   1.000
_cell.length_b   1.000
_cell.length_c   1.000
_cell.angle_alpha   90.00
_cell.angle_beta   90.00
_cell.angle_gamma   90.00
#
_symmetry.space_group_name_H-M   'P 1'
#
loop_
_entity.id
_entity.type
_entity.pdbx_description
1 polymer ?
#
loop_
_entity_poly.entity_id
_entity_poly.type
_entity_poly.pdbx_seq_one_letter_code
_entity_poly.pdbx_strand_id
1 'polypeptide(L)'
;ANLNMLVEKAMEYEKTSYRGLFNFVRYIQKLQQYQVDYGEVNLSGAGESAVQIMTIHKSKGLEFPVVFAAGMGKRFNFRDMNASILIHPDLGIGADAILPEKRIIASSLCKQIIRRELLKESLGEELRVLYVALTRAKEKLILCGTVGDLEQKLTSLSVLRDSKEELLSLGLRMRGKTYWDYVLPSLARHRCMSSLFHEYGIFMNRMNPLYGDPSEFVVTKITAQDLTENEIVEQAEREMKKETLENWNPGRVFDSETVSYTHLTLPT
;
A
#
# COMPACT_ATOMS: atom_id res chain seq x y z
N ALA A 1 -6.13 -1.14 -26.61
CA ALA A 1 -6.00 0.05 -25.75
C ALA A 1 -4.81 0.90 -26.20
N ASN A 2 -3.58 0.43 -26.11
CA ASN A 2 -2.37 1.20 -26.46
C ASN A 2 -2.31 1.63 -27.94
N LEU A 3 -2.85 0.81 -28.86
CA LEU A 3 -2.98 1.19 -30.28
C LEU A 3 -3.96 2.36 -30.50
N ASN A 4 -5.08 2.37 -29.78
CA ASN A 4 -6.04 3.47 -29.86
C ASN A 4 -5.44 4.78 -29.32
N MET A 5 -4.67 4.72 -28.23
CA MET A 5 -3.94 5.88 -27.72
C MET A 5 -2.90 6.40 -28.73
N LEU A 6 -2.20 5.50 -29.43
CA LEU A 6 -1.26 5.89 -30.46
C LEU A 6 -1.97 6.63 -31.60
N VAL A 7 -3.17 6.16 -32.00
CA VAL A 7 -4.01 6.81 -33.00
C VAL A 7 -4.49 8.18 -32.50
N GLU A 8 -4.96 8.29 -31.27
CA GLU A 8 -5.36 9.58 -30.68
C GLU A 8 -4.18 10.58 -30.63
N LYS A 9 -3.00 10.12 -30.22
CA LYS A 9 -1.78 10.93 -30.22
C LYS A 9 -1.36 11.33 -31.63
N ALA A 10 -1.53 10.48 -32.64
CA ALA A 10 -1.30 10.85 -34.02
C ALA A 10 -2.29 11.93 -34.50
N MET A 11 -3.57 11.77 -34.14
CA MET A 11 -4.60 12.79 -34.47
C MET A 11 -4.37 14.11 -33.76
N GLU A 12 -3.91 14.12 -32.50
CA GLU A 12 -3.50 15.35 -31.79
C GLU A 12 -2.28 15.99 -32.44
N TYR A 13 -1.29 15.17 -32.85
CA TYR A 13 -0.09 15.65 -33.52
C TYR A 13 -0.38 16.30 -34.87
N GLU A 14 -1.32 15.76 -35.63
CA GLU A 14 -1.76 16.35 -36.93
C GLU A 14 -2.41 17.73 -36.78
N LYS A 15 -2.93 18.07 -35.60
CA LYS A 15 -3.45 19.40 -35.31
C LYS A 15 -2.33 20.44 -35.09
N THR A 16 -1.08 20.00 -34.94
CA THR A 16 0.08 20.89 -34.77
C THR A 16 0.61 21.38 -36.11
N SER A 17 1.51 22.37 -36.10
CA SER A 17 2.17 22.88 -37.29
C SER A 17 3.11 21.88 -37.97
N TYR A 18 3.50 20.82 -37.31
CA TYR A 18 4.43 19.77 -37.79
C TYR A 18 3.65 18.52 -38.21
N ARG A 19 3.00 18.57 -39.37
CA ARG A 19 2.19 17.47 -39.89
C ARG A 19 3.02 16.39 -40.58
N GLY A 20 2.46 15.20 -40.68
CA GLY A 20 2.98 14.08 -41.47
C GLY A 20 3.63 12.97 -40.67
N LEU A 21 3.54 11.76 -41.19
CA LEU A 21 3.95 10.51 -40.56
C LEU A 21 5.45 10.55 -40.13
N PHE A 22 6.32 11.07 -40.97
CA PHE A 22 7.75 11.13 -40.68
C PHE A 22 8.04 11.96 -39.41
N ASN A 23 7.41 13.14 -39.31
CA ASN A 23 7.57 14.00 -38.16
C ASN A 23 6.95 13.39 -36.90
N PHE A 24 5.84 12.69 -37.02
CA PHE A 24 5.22 11.95 -35.92
C PHE A 24 6.14 10.80 -35.42
N VAL A 25 6.73 10.02 -36.31
CA VAL A 25 7.69 8.96 -35.94
C VAL A 25 8.90 9.55 -35.20
N ARG A 26 9.47 10.66 -35.69
CA ARG A 26 10.57 11.37 -34.99
C ARG A 26 10.14 11.90 -33.62
N TYR A 27 8.92 12.36 -33.49
CA TYR A 27 8.35 12.78 -32.22
C TYR A 27 8.28 11.63 -31.23
N ILE A 28 7.76 10.47 -31.63
CA ILE A 28 7.72 9.26 -30.82
C ILE A 28 9.13 8.79 -30.43
N GLN A 29 10.09 8.78 -31.36
CA GLN A 29 11.49 8.44 -31.05
C GLN A 29 12.11 9.37 -30.01
N LYS A 30 11.84 10.68 -30.09
CA LYS A 30 12.29 11.64 -29.06
C LYS A 30 11.67 11.34 -27.71
N LEU A 31 10.37 11.04 -27.64
CA LEU A 31 9.71 10.68 -26.40
C LEU A 31 10.33 9.44 -25.76
N GLN A 32 10.65 8.42 -26.55
CA GLN A 32 11.38 7.23 -26.08
C GLN A 32 12.79 7.59 -25.55
N GLN A 33 13.51 8.44 -26.26
CA GLN A 33 14.85 8.88 -25.87
C GLN A 33 14.84 9.68 -24.56
N TYR A 34 13.79 10.49 -24.31
CA TYR A 34 13.63 11.26 -23.09
C TYR A 34 12.91 10.50 -21.97
N GLN A 35 12.59 9.21 -22.19
CA GLN A 35 11.86 8.36 -21.23
C GLN A 35 10.56 9.02 -20.73
N VAL A 36 9.90 9.78 -21.60
CA VAL A 36 8.59 10.36 -21.27
C VAL A 36 7.55 9.26 -21.28
N ASP A 37 7.16 8.81 -20.09
CA ASP A 37 6.09 7.86 -19.90
C ASP A 37 4.76 8.61 -19.82
N TYR A 38 3.87 8.39 -20.80
CA TYR A 38 2.50 8.94 -20.78
C TYR A 38 1.56 8.14 -19.85
N GLY A 39 2.07 7.12 -19.18
CA GLY A 39 1.28 6.19 -18.38
C GLY A 39 0.42 5.26 -19.21
N GLU A 40 -0.20 4.30 -18.55
CA GLU A 40 -1.21 3.45 -19.19
C GLU A 40 -2.47 4.27 -19.51
N VAL A 41 -3.09 3.95 -20.64
CA VAL A 41 -4.35 4.58 -21.05
C VAL A 41 -5.40 4.36 -19.96
N ASN A 42 -5.90 5.41 -19.38
CA ASN A 42 -7.13 5.36 -18.62
C ASN A 42 -8.28 5.05 -19.58
N LEU A 43 -8.63 3.77 -19.69
CA LEU A 43 -9.77 3.29 -20.52
C LEU A 43 -11.12 3.68 -19.92
N SER A 44 -11.12 4.18 -18.70
CA SER A 44 -12.32 4.65 -18.02
C SER A 44 -12.65 6.06 -18.51
N GLY A 45 -13.60 6.15 -19.43
CA GLY A 45 -14.28 7.41 -19.72
C GLY A 45 -14.84 8.01 -18.41
N ALA A 46 -14.81 9.33 -18.28
CA ALA A 46 -15.39 10.01 -17.14
C ALA A 46 -16.88 9.63 -17.02
N GLY A 47 -17.22 8.66 -16.18
CA GLY A 47 -18.61 8.19 -15.98
C GLY A 47 -18.76 6.69 -15.78
N GLU A 48 -17.72 5.87 -15.99
CA GLU A 48 -17.81 4.43 -15.77
C GLU A 48 -17.53 4.08 -14.31
N SER A 49 -18.37 3.19 -13.75
CA SER A 49 -18.21 2.58 -12.43
C SER A 49 -17.00 1.62 -12.45
N ALA A 50 -15.79 2.14 -12.22
CA ALA A 50 -14.56 1.38 -12.29
C ALA A 50 -13.80 1.41 -10.96
N VAL A 51 -13.16 0.29 -10.62
CA VAL A 51 -12.22 0.22 -9.50
C VAL A 51 -10.90 0.84 -9.93
N GLN A 52 -10.44 1.86 -9.20
CA GLN A 52 -9.19 2.55 -9.45
C GLN A 52 -8.08 2.00 -8.55
N ILE A 53 -6.99 1.53 -9.14
CA ILE A 53 -5.79 1.09 -8.41
C ILE A 53 -4.72 2.17 -8.58
N MET A 54 -4.23 2.70 -7.46
CA MET A 54 -3.22 3.75 -7.48
C MET A 54 -2.34 3.73 -6.24
N THR A 55 -1.23 4.46 -6.26
CA THR A 55 -0.43 4.67 -5.07
C THR A 55 -1.08 5.68 -4.14
N ILE A 56 -0.78 5.59 -2.83
CA ILE A 56 -1.28 6.57 -1.83
C ILE A 56 -0.88 7.99 -2.23
N HIS A 57 0.33 8.18 -2.78
CA HIS A 57 0.78 9.51 -3.24
C HIS A 57 -0.10 10.08 -4.36
N LYS A 58 -0.51 9.25 -5.32
CA LYS A 58 -1.42 9.66 -6.41
C LYS A 58 -2.83 9.98 -5.92
N SER A 59 -3.24 9.42 -4.79
CA SER A 59 -4.56 9.67 -4.20
C SER A 59 -4.66 10.99 -3.43
N LYS A 60 -3.55 11.71 -3.25
CA LYS A 60 -3.55 13.00 -2.53
C LYS A 60 -4.47 14.01 -3.23
N GLY A 61 -5.41 14.56 -2.47
CA GLY A 61 -6.40 15.51 -2.99
C GLY A 61 -7.63 14.87 -3.63
N LEU A 62 -7.66 13.53 -3.81
CA LEU A 62 -8.83 12.81 -4.28
C LEU A 62 -9.60 12.22 -3.09
N GLU A 63 -10.88 11.94 -3.29
CA GLU A 63 -11.74 11.29 -2.31
C GLU A 63 -12.61 10.24 -3.00
N PHE A 64 -12.83 9.10 -2.31
CA PHE A 64 -13.58 7.97 -2.84
C PHE A 64 -14.62 7.50 -1.83
N PRO A 65 -15.79 7.00 -2.27
CA PRO A 65 -16.77 6.42 -1.34
C PRO A 65 -16.19 5.30 -0.51
N VAL A 66 -15.53 4.34 -1.14
CA VAL A 66 -14.90 3.18 -0.49
C VAL A 66 -13.43 3.11 -0.88
N VAL A 67 -12.56 2.91 0.12
CA VAL A 67 -11.10 2.80 -0.09
C VAL A 67 -10.57 1.52 0.55
N PHE A 68 -9.82 0.76 -0.25
CA PHE A 68 -9.02 -0.37 0.22
C PHE A 68 -7.55 0.07 0.30
N ALA A 69 -7.03 0.25 1.49
CA ALA A 69 -5.59 0.48 1.69
C ALA A 69 -4.90 -0.87 1.88
N ALA A 70 -4.28 -1.36 0.80
CA ALA A 70 -3.62 -2.66 0.78
C ALA A 70 -2.14 -2.57 1.19
N GLY A 71 -1.58 -3.70 1.63
CA GLY A 71 -0.15 -3.80 1.93
C GLY A 71 0.26 -3.18 3.26
N MET A 72 -0.65 -3.05 4.24
CA MET A 72 -0.37 -2.45 5.56
C MET A 72 0.74 -3.18 6.34
N GLY A 73 1.02 -4.46 6.01
CA GLY A 73 2.12 -5.24 6.58
C GLY A 73 3.47 -5.10 5.87
N LYS A 74 3.53 -4.33 4.77
CA LYS A 74 4.79 -4.12 4.05
C LYS A 74 5.77 -3.33 4.89
N ARG A 75 7.03 -3.81 4.96
CA ARG A 75 8.09 -3.13 5.70
C ARG A 75 8.53 -1.85 5.01
N PHE A 76 8.78 -0.82 5.79
CA PHE A 76 9.40 0.41 5.34
C PHE A 76 10.84 0.15 4.87
N ASN A 77 11.31 0.95 3.92
CA ASN A 77 12.66 0.82 3.40
C ASN A 77 13.62 1.79 4.09
N PHE A 78 14.53 1.24 4.88
CA PHE A 78 15.56 2.00 5.60
C PHE A 78 16.98 1.67 5.11
N ARG A 79 17.14 1.17 3.87
CA ARG A 79 18.45 0.74 3.34
C ARG A 79 19.46 1.87 3.35
N ASP A 80 19.06 3.07 2.99
CA ASP A 80 19.94 4.23 2.86
C ASP A 80 20.58 4.63 4.20
N MET A 81 19.94 4.29 5.32
CA MET A 81 20.47 4.54 6.67
C MET A 81 21.61 3.58 7.06
N ASN A 82 21.91 2.58 6.24
CA ASN A 82 22.99 1.63 6.48
C ASN A 82 24.25 1.95 5.66
N ALA A 83 24.26 3.04 4.90
CA ALA A 83 25.43 3.50 4.15
C ALA A 83 26.60 3.80 5.11
N SER A 84 27.84 3.63 4.62
CA SER A 84 29.05 3.91 5.41
C SER A 84 29.20 5.38 5.78
N ILE A 85 28.62 6.26 4.96
CA ILE A 85 28.56 7.71 5.19
C ILE A 85 27.10 8.13 5.17
N LEU A 86 26.68 8.87 6.18
CA LEU A 86 25.35 9.49 6.26
C LEU A 86 25.51 11.01 6.22
N ILE A 87 24.60 11.67 5.54
CA ILE A 87 24.59 13.12 5.39
C ILE A 87 23.20 13.62 5.89
N HIS A 88 23.23 14.65 6.72
CA HIS A 88 22.03 15.31 7.21
C HIS A 88 22.20 16.83 7.06
N PRO A 89 21.19 17.57 6.57
CA PRO A 89 21.31 19.01 6.30
C PRO A 89 21.78 19.81 7.53
N ASP A 90 21.24 19.51 8.69
CA ASP A 90 21.51 20.28 9.93
C ASP A 90 22.62 19.68 10.78
N LEU A 91 22.83 18.35 10.74
CA LEU A 91 23.79 17.64 11.58
C LEU A 91 25.13 17.35 10.88
N GLY A 92 25.22 17.64 9.58
CA GLY A 92 26.43 17.45 8.78
C GLY A 92 26.65 16.01 8.35
N ILE A 93 27.88 15.53 8.44
CA ILE A 93 28.33 14.24 7.91
C ILE A 93 28.73 13.30 9.06
N GLY A 94 28.21 12.08 9.01
CA GLY A 94 28.60 10.98 9.92
C GLY A 94 29.16 9.80 9.13
N ALA A 95 30.37 9.39 9.45
CA ALA A 95 31.04 8.26 8.81
C ALA A 95 31.39 7.16 9.82
N ASP A 96 31.64 5.95 9.29
CA ASP A 96 32.21 4.89 10.10
C ASP A 96 33.68 5.17 10.41
N ALA A 97 34.11 4.86 11.63
CA ALA A 97 35.50 4.86 12.02
C ALA A 97 36.15 3.53 11.59
N ILE A 98 37.19 3.60 10.82
CA ILE A 98 37.93 2.43 10.34
C ILE A 98 39.26 2.38 11.08
N LEU A 99 39.53 1.26 11.76
CA LEU A 99 40.79 0.95 12.42
C LEU A 99 41.49 -0.18 11.65
N PRO A 100 42.32 0.14 10.62
CA PRO A 100 42.88 -0.86 9.72
C PRO A 100 43.78 -1.88 10.44
N GLU A 101 44.54 -1.42 11.43
CA GLU A 101 45.46 -2.26 12.23
C GLU A 101 44.72 -3.38 12.97
N LYS A 102 43.49 -3.11 13.43
CA LYS A 102 42.64 -4.06 14.15
C LYS A 102 41.56 -4.70 13.26
N ARG A 103 41.48 -4.31 11.99
CA ARG A 103 40.42 -4.72 11.03
C ARG A 103 39.00 -4.50 11.59
N ILE A 104 38.84 -3.42 12.33
CA ILE A 104 37.54 -3.06 12.97
C ILE A 104 36.95 -1.89 12.21
N ILE A 105 35.65 -2.01 11.89
CA ILE A 105 34.82 -0.91 11.42
C ILE A 105 33.77 -0.66 12.51
N ALA A 106 33.72 0.55 13.04
CA ALA A 106 32.78 0.95 14.08
C ALA A 106 31.99 2.19 13.66
N SER A 107 30.72 2.21 13.95
CA SER A 107 29.91 3.39 13.68
C SER A 107 30.26 4.52 14.65
N SER A 108 30.67 5.68 14.11
CA SER A 108 30.96 6.85 14.93
C SER A 108 29.72 7.37 15.66
N LEU A 109 29.91 8.09 16.76
CA LEU A 109 28.81 8.71 17.50
C LEU A 109 27.99 9.66 16.61
N CYS A 110 28.68 10.49 15.81
CA CYS A 110 28.03 11.39 14.85
C CYS A 110 27.12 10.62 13.88
N LYS A 111 27.62 9.51 13.31
CA LYS A 111 26.82 8.68 12.42
C LYS A 111 25.58 8.08 13.12
N GLN A 112 25.72 7.64 14.37
CA GLN A 112 24.61 7.09 15.13
C GLN A 112 23.53 8.15 15.41
N ILE A 113 23.93 9.37 15.73
CA ILE A 113 23.00 10.50 15.95
C ILE A 113 22.27 10.83 14.64
N ILE A 114 23.01 10.99 13.54
CA ILE A 114 22.44 11.28 12.22
C ILE A 114 21.47 10.17 11.81
N ARG A 115 21.87 8.90 11.96
CA ARG A 115 21.01 7.77 11.65
C ARG A 115 19.70 7.79 12.43
N ARG A 116 19.75 8.17 13.69
CA ARG A 116 18.55 8.27 14.55
C ARG A 116 17.63 9.39 14.10
N GLU A 117 18.18 10.54 13.71
CA GLU A 117 17.38 11.65 13.22
C GLU A 117 16.75 11.33 11.86
N LEU A 118 17.52 10.79 10.90
CA LEU A 118 17.01 10.32 9.62
C LEU A 118 15.90 9.27 9.78
N LEU A 119 16.04 8.34 10.74
CA LEU A 119 14.98 7.38 11.05
C LEU A 119 13.70 8.06 11.54
N LYS A 120 13.82 9.03 12.43
CA LYS A 120 12.68 9.80 12.96
C LYS A 120 11.96 10.57 11.85
N GLU A 121 12.72 11.23 10.98
CA GLU A 121 12.18 11.96 9.82
C GLU A 121 11.48 11.02 8.85
N SER A 122 12.12 9.91 8.49
CA SER A 122 11.54 8.91 7.59
C SER A 122 10.25 8.30 8.15
N LEU A 123 10.22 7.96 9.44
CA LEU A 123 8.99 7.49 10.09
C LEU A 123 7.90 8.58 10.13
N GLY A 124 8.30 9.85 10.27
CA GLY A 124 7.38 10.99 10.18
C GLY A 124 6.73 11.09 8.80
N GLU A 125 7.50 10.90 7.72
CA GLU A 125 6.95 10.87 6.37
C GLU A 125 6.03 9.67 6.14
N GLU A 126 6.38 8.48 6.61
CA GLU A 126 5.51 7.30 6.53
C GLU A 126 4.17 7.52 7.27
N LEU A 127 4.21 8.20 8.43
CA LEU A 127 2.98 8.57 9.15
C LEU A 127 2.13 9.60 8.37
N ARG A 128 2.75 10.54 7.65
CA ARG A 128 2.02 11.46 6.77
C ARG A 128 1.38 10.72 5.60
N VAL A 129 2.08 9.75 5.02
CA VAL A 129 1.53 8.88 3.96
C VAL A 129 0.36 8.06 4.49
N LEU A 130 0.49 7.49 5.70
CA LEU A 130 -0.61 6.79 6.36
C LEU A 130 -1.81 7.71 6.58
N TYR A 131 -1.60 8.94 7.07
CA TYR A 131 -2.67 9.92 7.24
C TYR A 131 -3.39 10.20 5.92
N VAL A 132 -2.65 10.37 4.82
CA VAL A 132 -3.26 10.53 3.49
C VAL A 132 -4.13 9.33 3.16
N ALA A 133 -3.65 8.09 3.36
CA ALA A 133 -4.44 6.89 3.08
C ALA A 133 -5.73 6.82 3.91
N LEU A 134 -5.63 7.12 5.22
CA LEU A 134 -6.77 7.07 6.15
C LEU A 134 -7.84 8.12 5.85
N THR A 135 -7.49 9.22 5.19
CA THR A 135 -8.39 10.36 4.90
C THR A 135 -8.96 10.34 3.49
N ARG A 136 -8.77 9.27 2.70
CA ARG A 136 -9.31 9.23 1.32
C ARG A 136 -10.73 8.70 1.24
N ALA A 137 -11.18 7.92 2.21
CA ALA A 137 -12.51 7.34 2.21
C ALA A 137 -13.56 8.33 2.74
N LYS A 138 -14.69 8.43 2.04
CA LYS A 138 -15.85 9.19 2.48
C LYS A 138 -16.79 8.36 3.37
N GLU A 139 -16.98 7.09 3.00
CA GLU A 139 -17.98 6.22 3.64
C GLU A 139 -17.32 5.02 4.32
N LYS A 140 -16.42 4.30 3.62
CA LYS A 140 -15.85 3.07 4.15
C LYS A 140 -14.36 2.96 3.83
N LEU A 141 -13.56 2.76 4.88
CA LEU A 141 -12.13 2.48 4.80
C LEU A 141 -11.86 1.03 5.19
N ILE A 142 -11.16 0.30 4.34
CA ILE A 142 -10.78 -1.09 4.57
C ILE A 142 -9.26 -1.18 4.52
N LEU A 143 -8.64 -1.53 5.64
CA LEU A 143 -7.19 -1.70 5.75
C LEU A 143 -6.85 -3.19 5.61
N CYS A 144 -6.02 -3.54 4.63
CA CYS A 144 -5.66 -4.92 4.35
C CYS A 144 -4.15 -5.12 4.44
N GLY A 145 -3.74 -6.24 5.02
CA GLY A 145 -2.33 -6.59 5.06
C GLY A 145 -2.07 -7.87 5.83
N THR A 146 -0.87 -8.40 5.68
CA THR A 146 -0.43 -9.65 6.32
C THR A 146 0.31 -9.37 7.63
N VAL A 147 0.20 -10.29 8.56
CA VAL A 147 0.97 -10.35 9.81
C VAL A 147 1.61 -11.72 9.90
N GLY A 148 2.94 -11.79 10.04
CA GLY A 148 3.66 -13.06 9.99
C GLY A 148 3.40 -13.97 11.20
N ASP A 149 3.45 -13.39 12.39
CA ASP A 149 3.17 -14.07 13.66
C ASP A 149 2.15 -13.24 14.44
N LEU A 150 0.88 -13.61 14.31
CA LEU A 150 -0.22 -12.86 14.91
C LEU A 150 -0.23 -13.02 16.44
N GLU A 151 0.05 -14.20 16.95
CA GLU A 151 0.08 -14.46 18.41
C GLU A 151 1.12 -13.62 19.12
N GLN A 152 2.36 -13.62 18.61
CA GLN A 152 3.43 -12.79 19.14
C GLN A 152 3.08 -11.30 19.04
N LYS A 153 2.46 -10.88 17.93
CA LYS A 153 2.01 -9.51 17.73
C LYS A 153 0.97 -9.11 18.77
N LEU A 154 -0.08 -9.91 18.97
CA LEU A 154 -1.14 -9.65 19.93
C LEU A 154 -0.61 -9.65 21.38
N THR A 155 0.29 -10.58 21.72
CA THR A 155 0.97 -10.61 23.02
C THR A 155 1.75 -9.33 23.25
N SER A 156 2.48 -8.82 22.27
CA SER A 156 3.19 -7.54 22.38
C SER A 156 2.25 -6.34 22.56
N LEU A 157 1.07 -6.39 21.96
CA LEU A 157 0.04 -5.35 22.06
C LEU A 157 -0.70 -5.39 23.41
N SER A 158 -0.76 -6.56 24.06
CA SER A 158 -1.45 -6.70 25.35
C SER A 158 -0.89 -5.80 26.46
N VAL A 159 0.38 -5.43 26.36
CA VAL A 159 1.04 -4.49 27.28
C VAL A 159 0.38 -3.10 27.23
N LEU A 160 -0.23 -2.75 26.11
CA LEU A 160 -0.88 -1.44 25.93
C LEU A 160 -2.29 -1.36 26.50
N ARG A 161 -2.91 -2.48 26.85
CA ARG A 161 -4.32 -2.56 27.30
C ARG A 161 -4.61 -1.67 28.52
N ASP A 162 -3.61 -1.46 29.36
CA ASP A 162 -3.73 -0.69 30.59
C ASP A 162 -3.27 0.77 30.45
N SER A 163 -2.68 1.12 29.32
CA SER A 163 -2.26 2.50 29.03
C SER A 163 -3.46 3.42 28.87
N LYS A 164 -3.50 4.49 29.66
CA LYS A 164 -4.54 5.52 29.61
C LYS A 164 -4.17 6.68 28.68
N GLU A 165 -2.95 6.70 28.15
CA GLU A 165 -2.49 7.76 27.27
C GLU A 165 -3.16 7.63 25.90
N GLU A 166 -3.75 8.70 25.40
CA GLU A 166 -4.36 8.72 24.05
C GLU A 166 -3.31 8.49 22.97
N LEU A 167 -2.15 9.12 23.11
CA LEU A 167 -1.06 9.04 22.13
C LEU A 167 -0.15 7.83 22.42
N LEU A 168 0.29 7.17 21.36
CA LEU A 168 1.35 6.18 21.44
C LEU A 168 2.67 6.84 21.86
N SER A 169 3.37 6.25 22.81
CA SER A 169 4.65 6.75 23.28
C SER A 169 5.67 6.91 22.14
N LEU A 170 6.60 7.85 22.29
CA LEU A 170 7.67 8.06 21.30
C LEU A 170 8.45 6.77 21.02
N GLY A 171 8.72 5.98 22.10
CA GLY A 171 9.42 4.72 21.97
C GLY A 171 8.71 3.70 21.08
N LEU A 172 7.39 3.62 21.15
CA LEU A 172 6.59 2.76 20.26
C LEU A 172 6.59 3.28 18.83
N ARG A 173 6.39 4.58 18.65
CA ARG A 173 6.40 5.21 17.32
C ARG A 173 7.74 5.04 16.61
N MET A 174 8.86 5.13 17.32
CA MET A 174 10.20 4.94 16.76
C MET A 174 10.56 3.49 16.42
N ARG A 175 9.77 2.51 16.85
CA ARG A 175 9.96 1.08 16.55
C ARG A 175 9.14 0.59 15.37
N GLY A 176 8.27 1.41 14.80
CA GLY A 176 7.43 1.05 13.68
C GLY A 176 8.25 0.62 12.46
N LYS A 177 7.87 -0.48 11.86
CA LYS A 177 8.47 -1.04 10.64
C LYS A 177 7.46 -1.22 9.52
N THR A 178 6.18 -1.16 9.85
CA THR A 178 5.03 -1.34 8.96
C THR A 178 3.92 -0.41 9.40
N TYR A 179 2.93 -0.16 8.56
CA TYR A 179 1.74 0.59 8.96
C TYR A 179 0.93 -0.12 10.06
N TRP A 180 0.95 -1.45 10.11
CA TRP A 180 0.34 -2.19 11.22
C TRP A 180 0.95 -1.88 12.58
N ASP A 181 2.21 -1.44 12.64
CA ASP A 181 2.86 -1.06 13.89
C ASP A 181 2.32 0.27 14.47
N TYR A 182 1.52 0.98 13.72
CA TYR A 182 0.81 2.18 14.16
C TYR A 182 -0.68 1.94 14.36
N VAL A 183 -1.32 1.22 13.42
CA VAL A 183 -2.77 0.98 13.46
C VAL A 183 -3.15 0.02 14.57
N LEU A 184 -2.52 -1.15 14.67
CA LEU A 184 -2.86 -2.16 15.67
C LEU A 184 -2.64 -1.68 17.12
N PRO A 185 -1.53 -1.01 17.49
CA PRO A 185 -1.38 -0.44 18.82
C PRO A 185 -2.43 0.61 19.18
N SER A 186 -2.89 1.38 18.20
CA SER A 186 -3.96 2.36 18.41
C SER A 186 -5.28 1.68 18.74
N LEU A 187 -5.58 0.56 18.08
CA LEU A 187 -6.81 -0.22 18.29
C LEU A 187 -6.73 -1.18 19.48
N ALA A 188 -5.53 -1.49 19.99
CA ALA A 188 -5.31 -2.52 21.03
C ALA A 188 -6.10 -2.27 22.33
N ARG A 189 -6.58 -1.05 22.56
CA ARG A 189 -7.37 -0.65 23.74
C ARG A 189 -8.86 -0.56 23.45
N HIS A 190 -9.26 -0.60 22.18
CA HIS A 190 -10.63 -0.46 21.75
C HIS A 190 -11.36 -1.81 21.73
N ARG A 191 -12.67 -1.79 22.03
CA ARG A 191 -13.55 -2.99 22.08
C ARG A 191 -13.52 -3.86 20.82
N CYS A 192 -13.20 -3.30 19.65
CA CYS A 192 -13.13 -4.06 18.40
C CYS A 192 -12.08 -5.19 18.42
N MET A 193 -11.06 -5.08 19.27
CA MET A 193 -10.02 -6.10 19.41
C MET A 193 -10.41 -7.22 20.40
N SER A 194 -11.53 -7.10 21.12
CA SER A 194 -11.89 -8.05 22.20
C SER A 194 -12.07 -9.48 21.71
N SER A 195 -12.72 -9.69 20.59
CA SER A 195 -12.91 -11.03 20.01
C SER A 195 -11.58 -11.66 19.63
N LEU A 196 -10.74 -10.90 18.92
CA LEU A 196 -9.43 -11.37 18.47
C LEU A 196 -8.50 -11.65 19.66
N PHE A 197 -8.45 -10.78 20.66
CA PHE A 197 -7.64 -11.01 21.86
C PHE A 197 -8.13 -12.21 22.68
N HIS A 198 -9.45 -12.38 22.82
CA HIS A 198 -10.02 -13.51 23.54
C HIS A 198 -9.66 -14.87 22.90
N GLU A 199 -9.60 -14.93 21.58
CA GLU A 199 -9.17 -16.14 20.83
C GLU A 199 -7.76 -16.59 21.24
N TYR A 200 -6.89 -15.65 21.60
CA TYR A 200 -5.50 -15.90 22.03
C TYR A 200 -5.32 -15.81 23.56
N GLY A 201 -6.40 -15.92 24.33
CA GLY A 201 -6.34 -15.92 25.79
C GLY A 201 -5.95 -14.58 26.43
N ILE A 202 -6.03 -13.50 25.69
CA ILE A 202 -5.71 -12.15 26.17
C ILE A 202 -7.01 -11.43 26.57
N PHE A 203 -7.08 -10.95 27.82
CA PHE A 203 -8.26 -10.24 28.32
C PHE A 203 -8.08 -8.74 28.22
N MET A 204 -9.10 -8.05 27.70
CA MET A 204 -9.12 -6.59 27.58
C MET A 204 -9.43 -5.92 28.91
N ASN A 205 -8.82 -4.77 29.16
CA ASN A 205 -9.18 -3.92 30.29
C ASN A 205 -10.39 -3.05 29.95
N ARG A 206 -11.60 -3.49 30.36
CA ARG A 206 -12.87 -2.77 30.12
C ARG A 206 -12.96 -1.42 30.86
N MET A 207 -12.10 -1.18 31.84
CA MET A 207 -12.05 0.10 32.58
C MET A 207 -11.17 1.15 31.86
N ASN A 208 -10.50 0.77 30.75
CA ASN A 208 -9.75 1.73 29.98
C ASN A 208 -10.71 2.71 29.27
N PRO A 209 -10.48 4.04 29.37
CA PRO A 209 -11.36 5.03 28.72
C PRO A 209 -11.52 4.83 27.21
N LEU A 210 -10.49 4.31 26.53
CA LEU A 210 -10.51 4.07 25.07
C LEU A 210 -11.25 2.78 24.70
N TYR A 211 -11.61 1.92 25.67
CA TYR A 211 -12.36 0.71 25.38
C TYR A 211 -13.76 1.01 24.84
N GLY A 212 -14.43 2.00 25.39
CA GLY A 212 -15.81 2.40 25.06
C GLY A 212 -15.89 3.53 24.05
N ASP A 213 -14.82 3.86 23.33
CA ASP A 213 -14.85 4.87 22.27
C ASP A 213 -15.97 4.57 21.27
N PRO A 214 -16.78 5.58 20.85
CA PRO A 214 -17.93 5.38 19.96
C PRO A 214 -17.56 5.00 18.53
N SER A 215 -16.29 5.11 18.14
CA SER A 215 -15.82 4.75 16.80
C SER A 215 -16.16 3.30 16.46
N GLU A 216 -16.57 3.06 15.22
CA GLU A 216 -16.91 1.72 14.76
C GLU A 216 -15.79 1.13 13.94
N PHE A 217 -15.18 0.06 14.47
CA PHE A 217 -14.17 -0.74 13.79
C PHE A 217 -14.58 -2.20 13.78
N VAL A 218 -14.36 -2.86 12.64
CA VAL A 218 -14.49 -4.30 12.48
C VAL A 218 -13.12 -4.88 12.19
N VAL A 219 -12.71 -5.87 12.98
CA VAL A 219 -11.44 -6.58 12.79
C VAL A 219 -11.76 -8.00 12.35
N THR A 220 -11.27 -8.37 11.16
CA THR A 220 -11.45 -9.71 10.59
C THR A 220 -10.09 -10.36 10.41
N LYS A 221 -9.93 -11.56 10.94
CA LYS A 221 -8.78 -12.41 10.69
C LYS A 221 -9.11 -13.37 9.55
N ILE A 222 -8.23 -13.44 8.55
CA ILE A 222 -8.31 -14.37 7.43
C ILE A 222 -7.04 -15.22 7.49
N THR A 223 -7.19 -16.52 7.54
CA THR A 223 -6.06 -17.48 7.53
C THR A 223 -5.71 -17.92 6.11
N ALA A 224 -4.54 -18.53 5.94
CA ALA A 224 -4.15 -19.11 4.66
C ALA A 224 -5.11 -20.20 4.19
N GLN A 225 -5.72 -20.94 5.13
CA GLN A 225 -6.72 -21.97 4.82
C GLN A 225 -8.00 -21.36 4.24
N ASP A 226 -8.50 -20.27 4.83
CA ASP A 226 -9.68 -19.55 4.34
C ASP A 226 -9.47 -19.04 2.89
N LEU A 227 -8.24 -18.64 2.55
CA LEU A 227 -7.89 -18.20 1.19
C LEU A 227 -7.87 -19.37 0.22
N THR A 228 -7.31 -20.51 0.62
CA THR A 228 -7.22 -21.71 -0.22
C THR A 228 -8.60 -22.28 -0.53
N GLU A 229 -9.50 -22.30 0.44
CA GLU A 229 -10.89 -22.73 0.23
C GLU A 229 -11.62 -21.82 -0.75
N ASN A 230 -11.43 -20.52 -0.64
CA ASN A 230 -12.01 -19.55 -1.59
C ASN A 230 -11.42 -19.69 -3.00
N GLU A 231 -10.10 -19.95 -3.13
CA GLU A 231 -9.47 -20.20 -4.43
C GLU A 231 -10.02 -21.45 -5.10
N ILE A 232 -10.28 -22.52 -4.36
CA ILE A 232 -10.89 -23.74 -4.88
C ILE A 232 -12.30 -23.47 -5.41
N VAL A 233 -13.10 -22.70 -4.66
CA VAL A 233 -14.45 -22.29 -5.08
C VAL A 233 -14.38 -21.43 -6.33
N GLU A 234 -13.50 -20.45 -6.39
CA GLU A 234 -13.32 -19.60 -7.57
C GLU A 234 -12.83 -20.38 -8.79
N GLN A 235 -11.92 -21.37 -8.61
CA GLN A 235 -11.48 -22.22 -9.70
C GLN A 235 -12.62 -23.09 -10.22
N ALA A 236 -13.41 -23.68 -9.34
CA ALA A 236 -14.59 -24.45 -9.72
C ALA A 236 -15.62 -23.60 -10.48
N GLU A 237 -15.85 -22.36 -10.05
CA GLU A 237 -16.73 -21.41 -10.76
C GLU A 237 -16.15 -21.00 -12.13
N ARG A 238 -14.84 -20.83 -12.24
CA ARG A 238 -14.17 -20.54 -13.53
C ARG A 238 -14.25 -21.72 -14.49
N GLU A 239 -14.08 -22.93 -13.99
CA GLU A 239 -14.23 -24.16 -14.79
C GLU A 239 -15.67 -24.34 -15.27
N MET A 240 -16.66 -24.14 -14.39
CA MET A 240 -18.09 -24.16 -14.80
C MET A 240 -18.42 -23.10 -15.86
N LYS A 241 -17.87 -21.88 -15.73
CA LYS A 241 -18.04 -20.83 -16.74
C LYS A 241 -17.35 -21.19 -18.07
N LYS A 242 -16.21 -21.86 -18.01
CA LYS A 242 -15.47 -22.32 -19.18
C LYS A 242 -16.21 -23.42 -19.92
N GLU A 243 -16.76 -24.39 -19.19
CA GLU A 243 -17.60 -25.46 -19.73
C GLU A 243 -18.88 -24.92 -20.35
N THR A 244 -19.47 -23.90 -19.76
CA THR A 244 -20.63 -23.18 -20.32
C THR A 244 -20.26 -22.42 -21.60
N LEU A 245 -19.04 -21.88 -21.72
CA LEU A 245 -18.53 -21.20 -22.91
C LEU A 245 -18.16 -22.20 -24.03
N GLU A 246 -17.62 -23.38 -23.70
CA GLU A 246 -17.31 -24.43 -24.68
C GLU A 246 -18.57 -25.06 -25.28
N ASN A 247 -19.67 -25.10 -24.52
CA ASN A 247 -20.99 -25.54 -24.99
C ASN A 247 -21.79 -24.40 -25.68
N TRP A 248 -21.17 -23.24 -25.87
CA TRP A 248 -21.82 -22.09 -26.46
C TRP A 248 -21.95 -22.22 -28.01
N ASN A 249 -23.16 -22.03 -28.49
CA ASN A 249 -23.49 -22.09 -29.91
C ASN A 249 -23.23 -20.71 -30.56
N PRO A 250 -22.28 -20.60 -31.55
CA PRO A 250 -21.88 -19.33 -32.16
C PRO A 250 -22.95 -18.59 -32.97
N GLY A 251 -24.18 -19.10 -33.05
CA GLY A 251 -25.30 -18.49 -33.75
C GLY A 251 -26.08 -17.44 -32.94
N ARG A 252 -25.77 -17.18 -31.69
CA ARG A 252 -26.39 -16.11 -30.89
C ARG A 252 -25.53 -14.86 -30.92
N VAL A 253 -26.10 -13.78 -31.41
CA VAL A 253 -25.51 -12.43 -31.40
C VAL A 253 -25.38 -11.98 -29.95
N PHE A 254 -24.16 -11.65 -29.50
CA PHE A 254 -23.95 -11.02 -28.22
C PHE A 254 -24.39 -9.57 -28.23
N ASP A 255 -25.21 -9.21 -27.25
CA ASP A 255 -25.46 -7.82 -26.92
C ASP A 255 -24.21 -7.27 -26.24
N SER A 256 -23.66 -6.17 -26.73
CA SER A 256 -22.36 -5.61 -26.35
C SER A 256 -22.30 -5.00 -24.93
N GLU A 257 -23.38 -5.09 -24.17
CA GLU A 257 -23.50 -4.45 -22.85
C GLU A 257 -23.02 -5.28 -21.65
N THR A 258 -22.58 -6.54 -21.84
CA THR A 258 -22.34 -7.45 -20.70
C THR A 258 -20.94 -8.05 -20.57
N VAL A 259 -19.90 -7.51 -21.20
CA VAL A 259 -18.54 -8.06 -21.05
C VAL A 259 -17.62 -7.09 -20.33
N SER A 260 -17.53 -7.24 -19.01
CA SER A 260 -16.50 -6.61 -18.18
C SER A 260 -15.30 -7.56 -18.04
N TYR A 261 -14.16 -7.21 -18.67
CA TYR A 261 -12.90 -7.94 -18.49
C TYR A 261 -12.10 -7.36 -17.34
N THR A 262 -11.95 -8.13 -16.27
CA THR A 262 -10.93 -7.87 -15.24
C THR A 262 -9.68 -8.68 -15.57
N HIS A 263 -8.62 -8.05 -16.04
CA HIS A 263 -7.29 -8.65 -16.14
C HIS A 263 -6.54 -8.44 -14.82
N LEU A 264 -6.40 -9.51 -14.05
CA LEU A 264 -5.41 -9.61 -12.99
C LEU A 264 -4.12 -10.18 -13.60
N THR A 265 -3.10 -9.35 -13.77
CA THR A 265 -1.74 -9.82 -14.05
C THR A 265 -1.03 -10.03 -12.73
N LEU A 266 -0.63 -11.28 -12.45
CA LEU A 266 0.28 -11.60 -11.36
C LEU A 266 1.70 -11.17 -11.75
N PRO A 267 2.48 -10.57 -10.84
CA PRO A 267 3.89 -10.30 -11.09
C PRO A 267 4.71 -11.58 -10.94
N THR A 268 5.56 -11.84 -11.92
CA THR A 268 6.66 -12.81 -11.88
C THR A 268 7.73 -12.39 -10.88
#